data_fa7f11a380db8a931b22766823a00bae
#
_entry.id   fa7f11a380db8a931b22766823a00bae
#
_cell.length_a   1.000
_cell.length_b   1.000
_cell.length_c   1.000
_cell.angle_alpha   90.00
_cell.angle_beta   90.00
_cell.angle_gamma   90.00
#
_symmetry.space_group_name_H-M   'P 1'
#
loop_
_entity.id
_entity.type
_entity.pdbx_description
1 polymer ?
#
loop_
_entity_poly.entity_id
_entity_poly.type
_entity_poly.pdbx_seq_one_letter_code
_entity_poly.pdbx_strand_id
1 'polypeptide(L)' 'MTPVYKRILEKKKESGLTWDEIAKAAQIPLKSWMTGLPTSKPTDEELKKLAPVLNTTYKWLKYGKE' A
#
# COMPACT_ATOMS: atom_id res chain seq x y z
N MET A 1 -10.91 6.08 7.08
CA MET A 1 -9.84 5.27 6.45
C MET A 1 -10.15 3.79 6.57
N THR A 2 -9.86 3.04 5.51
CA THR A 2 -10.03 1.59 5.56
C THR A 2 -8.89 0.96 6.37
N PRO A 3 -9.11 -0.21 6.97
CA PRO A 3 -8.03 -0.91 7.67
C PRO A 3 -6.84 -1.22 6.76
N VAL A 4 -7.11 -1.50 5.49
CA VAL A 4 -6.05 -1.77 4.50
C VAL A 4 -5.15 -0.55 4.33
N TYR A 5 -5.75 0.63 4.19
CA TYR A 5 -4.99 1.85 4.02
C TYR A 5 -4.12 2.14 5.25
N LYS A 6 -4.66 1.92 6.43
CA LYS A 6 -3.90 2.09 7.68
C LYS A 6 -2.67 1.18 7.71
N ARG A 7 -2.83 -0.08 7.29
CA ARG A 7 -1.72 -1.03 7.25
C ARG A 7 -0.64 -0.59 6.27
N ILE A 8 -1.07 -0.10 5.11
CA ILE A 8 -0.13 0.43 4.12
C ILE A 8 0.64 1.61 4.69
N LEU A 9 -0.05 2.52 5.38
CA LEU A 9 0.59 3.68 6.01
C LEU A 9 1.60 3.25 7.07
N GLU A 10 1.29 2.25 7.87
CA GLU A 10 2.21 1.74 8.87
C GLU A 10 3.50 1.23 8.23
N LYS A 11 3.37 0.42 7.18
CA LYS A 11 4.53 -0.12 6.49
C LYS A 11 5.31 0.97 5.75
N LYS A 12 4.60 1.93 5.17
CA LYS A 12 5.23 3.08 4.53
C LYS A 12 6.09 3.84 5.54
N LYS A 13 5.56 4.08 6.73
CA LYS A 13 6.27 4.80 7.78
C LYS A 13 7.51 4.02 8.24
N GLU A 14 7.39 2.71 8.40
CA GLU A 14 8.50 1.86 8.79
C GLU A 14 9.60 1.82 7.73
N SER A 15 9.22 1.83 6.46
CA SER A 15 10.19 1.76 5.37
C SER A 15 10.85 3.10 5.06
N GLY A 16 10.21 4.20 5.46
CA GLY A 16 10.71 5.54 5.17
C GLY A 16 10.56 5.96 3.72
N LEU A 17 9.78 5.24 2.94
CA LEU A 17 9.59 5.55 1.52
C LEU A 17 8.47 6.56 1.31
N THR A 18 8.61 7.38 0.26
CA THR A 18 7.54 8.27 -0.18
C THR A 18 6.59 7.51 -1.10
N TRP A 19 5.40 8.08 -1.33
CA TRP A 19 4.45 7.47 -2.26
C TRP A 19 5.03 7.35 -3.67
N ASP A 20 5.82 8.33 -4.11
CA ASP A 20 6.47 8.27 -5.42
C ASP A 20 7.42 7.08 -5.51
N GLU A 21 8.21 6.88 -4.47
CA GLU A 21 9.14 5.76 -4.42
C GLU A 21 8.42 4.41 -4.39
N ILE A 22 7.34 4.32 -3.62
CA ILE A 22 6.54 3.10 -3.51
C ILE A 22 5.89 2.77 -4.85
N ALA A 23 5.26 3.76 -5.48
CA ALA A 23 4.60 3.56 -6.77
C ALA A 23 5.59 3.12 -7.84
N LYS A 24 6.76 3.75 -7.87
CA LYS A 24 7.79 3.43 -8.83
C LYS A 24 8.33 2.02 -8.63
N ALA A 25 8.61 1.65 -7.38
CA ALA A 25 9.12 0.31 -7.06
C ALA A 25 8.08 -0.77 -7.34
N ALA A 26 6.81 -0.49 -7.09
CA ALA A 26 5.73 -1.43 -7.36
C ALA A 26 5.30 -1.43 -8.83
N GLN A 27 5.84 -0.51 -9.63
CA GLN A 27 5.51 -0.37 -11.05
C GLN A 27 4.03 -0.09 -11.29
N ILE A 28 3.46 0.77 -10.45
CA ILE A 28 2.09 1.25 -10.60
C ILE A 28 2.10 2.78 -10.62
N PRO A 29 1.11 3.41 -11.26
CA PRO A 29 1.01 4.87 -11.21
C PRO A 29 0.52 5.32 -9.84
N LEU A 30 0.77 6.59 -9.51
CA LEU A 30 0.24 7.17 -8.30
C LEU A 30 -1.29 7.11 -8.36
N LYS A 31 -1.89 6.64 -7.28
CA LYS A 31 -3.34 6.47 -7.19
C LYS A 31 -3.94 7.47 -6.21
N SER A 32 -5.22 7.76 -6.41
CA SER A 32 -5.94 8.68 -5.52
C SER A 32 -5.88 8.25 -4.06
N TRP A 33 -5.99 6.95 -3.80
CA TRP A 33 -5.97 6.44 -2.42
C TRP A 33 -4.61 6.70 -1.74
N MET A 34 -3.54 6.84 -2.52
CA MET A 34 -2.21 7.16 -1.97
C MET A 34 -2.16 8.58 -1.43
N THR A 35 -2.96 9.48 -1.99
CA THR A 35 -3.01 10.87 -1.55
C THR A 35 -4.08 11.11 -0.48
N GLY A 36 -4.72 10.03 -0.01
CA GLY A 36 -5.67 10.13 1.08
C GLY A 36 -7.12 10.38 0.69
N LEU A 37 -7.44 10.30 -0.60
CA LEU A 37 -8.81 10.48 -1.05
C LEU A 37 -9.65 9.24 -0.71
N PRO A 38 -10.77 9.43 0.00
CA PRO A 38 -11.56 8.29 0.50
C PRO A 38 -12.35 7.54 -0.54
N THR A 39 -12.45 8.05 -1.75
CA THR A 39 -13.26 7.45 -2.81
C THR A 39 -12.58 6.28 -3.52
N SER A 40 -11.30 6.10 -3.26
CA SER A 40 -10.47 5.12 -3.96
C SER A 40 -9.93 4.08 -2.97
N LYS A 41 -9.80 2.85 -3.44
CA LYS A 41 -9.24 1.76 -2.63
C LYS A 41 -8.19 1.01 -3.46
N PRO A 42 -7.15 0.48 -2.83
CA PRO A 42 -6.20 -0.36 -3.56
C PRO A 42 -6.87 -1.66 -4.01
N THR A 43 -6.55 -2.10 -5.21
CA THR A 43 -7.04 -3.39 -5.72
C THR A 43 -6.15 -4.51 -5.19
N ASP A 44 -6.65 -5.75 -5.33
CA ASP A 44 -5.88 -6.93 -4.90
C ASP A 44 -4.54 -7.00 -5.64
N GLU A 45 -4.54 -6.69 -6.93
CA GLU A 45 -3.30 -6.66 -7.72
C GLU A 45 -2.32 -5.63 -7.20
N GLU A 46 -2.82 -4.46 -6.85
CA GLU A 46 -1.98 -3.40 -6.29
C GLU A 46 -1.39 -3.82 -4.96
N LEU A 47 -2.18 -4.47 -4.11
CA LEU A 47 -1.70 -4.98 -2.83
C LEU A 47 -0.61 -6.03 -3.02
N LYS A 48 -0.77 -6.91 -4.00
CA LYS A 48 0.25 -7.92 -4.31
C LYS A 48 1.56 -7.28 -4.77
N LYS A 49 1.47 -6.19 -5.52
CA LYS A 49 2.65 -5.46 -5.98
C LYS A 49 3.30 -4.66 -4.85
N LEU A 50 2.49 -4.12 -3.96
CA LEU A 50 3.00 -3.32 -2.84
C LEU A 50 3.64 -4.17 -1.75
N ALA A 51 3.16 -5.39 -1.54
CA ALA A 51 3.63 -6.23 -0.46
C ALA A 51 5.15 -6.38 -0.41
N PRO A 52 5.83 -6.77 -1.51
CA PRO A 52 7.29 -6.89 -1.47
C PRO A 52 8.00 -5.54 -1.32
N VAL A 53 7.42 -4.47 -1.85
CA VAL A 53 7.99 -3.13 -1.73
C VAL A 53 7.98 -2.67 -0.28
N LEU A 54 6.92 -3.01 0.43
CA LEU A 54 6.73 -2.62 1.83
C LEU A 54 7.22 -3.69 2.81
N ASN A 55 7.90 -4.71 2.30
CA ASN A 55 8.48 -5.78 3.11
C ASN A 55 7.42 -6.50 3.96
N THR A 56 6.31 -6.85 3.34
CA THR A 56 5.20 -7.53 3.99
C THR A 56 4.54 -8.51 3.01
N THR A 57 3.36 -9.02 3.34
CA THR A 57 2.63 -9.95 2.50
C THR A 57 1.28 -9.37 2.09
N TYR A 58 0.74 -9.86 0.97
CA TYR A 58 -0.60 -9.49 0.51
C TYR A 58 -1.65 -9.80 1.57
N LYS A 59 -1.55 -10.97 2.20
CA LYS A 59 -2.48 -11.37 3.25
C LYS A 59 -2.48 -10.40 4.41
N TRP A 60 -1.30 -9.97 4.84
CA TRP A 60 -1.21 -9.03 5.94
C TRP A 60 -1.82 -7.68 5.57
N LEU A 61 -1.54 -7.19 4.36
CA LEU A 61 -2.10 -5.91 3.91
C LEU A 61 -3.62 -5.97 3.83
N LYS A 62 -4.17 -7.05 3.32
CA LYS A 62 -5.61 -7.16 3.11
C LYS A 62 -6.37 -7.53 4.38
N TYR A 63 -5.85 -8.50 5.13
CA TYR A 63 -6.57 -9.07 6.26
C TYR A 63 -5.97 -8.74 7.63
N GLY A 64 -4.75 -8.24 7.68
CA GLY A 64 -4.06 -7.99 8.92
C GLY A 64 -3.52 -9.25 9.58
N LYS A 65 -3.41 -10.34 8.84
CA LYS A 65 -2.90 -11.63 9.30
C LYS A 65 -1.96 -12.23 8.28
N GLU A 66 -1.01 -12.98 8.74
CA GLU A 66 -0.10 -13.73 7.88
C GLU A 66 -0.61 -15.12 7.56
#